data_28d11b35838cddd5f9365be7e0b44aa2
#
_entry.id   28d11b35838cddd5f9365be7e0b44aa2
#
_cell.length_a   1.000
_cell.length_b   1.000
_cell.length_c   1.000
_cell.angle_alpha   90.00
_cell.angle_beta   90.00
_cell.angle_gamma   90.00
#
_symmetry.space_group_name_H-M   'P 1'
#
loop_
_entity.id
_entity.type
_entity.pdbx_description
1 polymer ?
#
loop_
_entity_poly.entity_id
_entity_poly.type
_entity_poly.pdbx_seq_one_letter_code
_entity_poly.pdbx_strand_id
1 'polypeptide(L)'
;GIQIIGRDDKLNAKRTPLSRLIAGLDTFRPIFLLDHQPHHLEEAENSGVDLQVSGHTHHGQIWPLSLLTDHLFEVSHGYKRKGKSHFYVSSGLSLWGPPFRIGTRSELVILNIQFN
;
A
#
# COMPACT_ATOMS: atom_id res chain seq x y z
N GLY A 1 -17.74 -9.51 9.35
CA GLY A 1 -17.34 -8.20 8.85
C GLY A 1 -15.86 -8.14 8.50
N ILE A 2 -15.38 -7.04 7.96
CA ILE A 2 -13.98 -6.77 7.60
C ILE A 2 -13.28 -6.12 8.79
N GLN A 3 -12.02 -6.45 9.02
CA GLN A 3 -11.16 -5.80 10.00
C GLN A 3 -10.21 -4.85 9.27
N ILE A 4 -10.14 -3.59 9.70
CA ILE A 4 -9.30 -2.57 9.06
C ILE A 4 -8.25 -2.13 10.06
N ILE A 5 -6.99 -2.15 9.63
CA ILE A 5 -5.83 -1.69 10.39
C ILE A 5 -5.24 -0.48 9.70
N GLY A 6 -5.04 0.60 10.43
CA GLY A 6 -4.20 1.73 10.02
C GLY A 6 -2.81 1.61 10.61
N ARG A 7 -1.78 1.81 9.81
CA ARG A 7 -0.39 1.81 10.27
C ARG A 7 0.20 3.22 10.17
N ASP A 8 0.90 3.64 11.21
CA ASP A 8 1.56 4.93 11.25
C ASP A 8 2.73 5.02 10.23
N ASP A 9 3.17 6.23 9.93
CA ASP A 9 4.25 6.48 8.98
C ASP A 9 5.54 5.77 9.37
N LYS A 10 6.25 5.25 8.39
CA LYS A 10 7.53 4.53 8.58
C LYS A 10 8.61 5.40 9.24
N LEU A 11 8.56 6.71 9.06
CA LEU A 11 9.51 7.65 9.66
C LEU A 11 9.29 7.81 11.17
N ASN A 12 8.13 7.41 11.71
CA ASN A 12 7.91 7.39 13.14
C ASN A 12 8.66 6.21 13.77
N ALA A 13 9.76 6.50 14.45
CA ALA A 13 10.56 5.48 15.15
C ALA A 13 9.78 4.70 16.23
N LYS A 14 8.65 5.24 16.70
CA LYS A 14 7.74 4.61 17.67
C LYS A 14 6.57 3.86 17.02
N ARG A 15 6.60 3.72 15.69
CA ARG A 15 5.58 2.99 14.93
C ARG A 15 5.37 1.60 15.51
N THR A 16 4.12 1.28 15.81
CA THR A 16 3.75 -0.05 16.34
C THR A 16 4.04 -1.12 15.28
N PRO A 17 4.75 -2.20 15.61
CA PRO A 17 4.96 -3.33 14.70
C PRO A 17 3.65 -3.93 14.23
N LEU A 18 3.60 -4.38 12.96
CA LEU A 18 2.39 -4.94 12.37
C LEU A 18 1.89 -6.16 13.16
N SER A 19 2.78 -7.00 13.65
CA SER A 19 2.46 -8.16 14.48
C SER A 19 1.66 -7.80 15.74
N ARG A 20 1.90 -6.64 16.35
CA ARG A 20 1.12 -6.15 17.49
C ARG A 20 -0.25 -5.61 17.07
N LEU A 21 -0.34 -4.96 15.92
CA LEU A 21 -1.60 -4.43 15.41
C LEU A 21 -2.58 -5.55 15.03
N ILE A 22 -2.05 -6.69 14.59
CA ILE A 22 -2.84 -7.87 14.21
C ILE A 22 -3.14 -8.77 15.41
N ALA A 23 -2.35 -8.69 16.48
CA ALA A 23 -2.54 -9.51 17.67
C ALA A 23 -3.95 -9.32 18.24
N GLY A 24 -4.71 -10.42 18.35
CA GLY A 24 -6.08 -10.43 18.84
C GLY A 24 -7.15 -10.20 17.78
N LEU A 25 -6.79 -10.03 16.51
CA LEU A 25 -7.77 -10.06 15.43
C LEU A 25 -8.24 -11.48 15.11
N ASP A 26 -9.46 -11.57 14.60
CA ASP A 26 -10.05 -12.82 14.15
C ASP A 26 -9.48 -13.19 12.77
N THR A 27 -8.63 -14.20 12.71
CA THR A 27 -7.98 -14.66 11.46
C THR A 27 -8.95 -15.32 10.47
N PHE A 28 -10.21 -15.57 10.85
CA PHE A 28 -11.27 -16.03 9.95
C PHE A 28 -12.00 -14.89 9.24
N ARG A 29 -11.66 -13.64 9.55
CA ARG A 29 -12.24 -12.46 8.93
C ARG A 29 -11.19 -11.75 8.08
N PRO A 30 -11.60 -11.19 6.94
CA PRO A 30 -10.68 -10.43 6.11
C PRO A 30 -10.00 -9.28 6.86
N ILE A 31 -8.69 -9.16 6.70
CA ILE A 31 -7.84 -8.13 7.30
C ILE A 31 -7.35 -7.20 6.21
N PHE A 32 -7.73 -5.91 6.28
CA PHE A 32 -7.31 -4.87 5.37
C PHE A 32 -6.33 -3.94 6.08
N LEU A 33 -5.18 -3.73 5.47
CA LEU A 33 -4.11 -2.86 5.97
C LEU A 33 -4.05 -1.57 5.16
N LEU A 34 -4.13 -0.45 5.86
CA LEU A 34 -3.85 0.88 5.33
C LEU A 34 -2.45 1.27 5.78
N ASP A 35 -1.47 1.16 4.89
CA ASP A 35 -0.07 1.58 5.13
C ASP A 35 0.35 2.54 4.02
N HIS A 36 0.69 3.78 4.38
CA HIS A 36 0.98 4.82 3.40
C HIS A 36 2.12 4.43 2.45
N GLN A 37 3.15 3.78 2.96
CA GLN A 37 4.35 3.45 2.19
C GLN A 37 4.40 1.95 1.86
N PRO A 38 4.55 1.55 0.57
CA PRO A 38 4.54 0.15 0.15
C PRO A 38 5.90 -0.55 0.35
N HIS A 39 6.42 -0.49 1.58
CA HIS A 39 7.63 -1.20 1.97
C HIS A 39 7.31 -2.52 2.66
N HIS A 40 8.22 -3.50 2.52
CA HIS A 40 8.17 -4.77 3.24
C HIS A 40 6.82 -5.50 3.08
N LEU A 41 6.37 -5.68 1.83
CA LEU A 41 5.09 -6.35 1.54
C LEU A 41 5.04 -7.78 2.08
N GLU A 42 6.21 -8.43 2.24
CA GLU A 42 6.36 -9.73 2.86
C GLU A 42 5.92 -9.74 4.34
N GLU A 43 6.04 -8.61 5.05
CA GLU A 43 5.58 -8.50 6.44
C GLU A 43 4.05 -8.64 6.50
N ALA A 44 3.34 -7.97 5.60
CA ALA A 44 1.87 -8.05 5.50
C ALA A 44 1.42 -9.44 5.05
N GLU A 45 2.08 -10.01 4.03
CA GLU A 45 1.80 -11.36 3.54
C GLU A 45 1.93 -12.41 4.66
N ASN A 46 3.08 -12.40 5.37
CA ASN A 46 3.35 -13.35 6.45
C ASN A 46 2.47 -13.14 7.68
N SER A 47 1.88 -11.97 7.82
CA SER A 47 0.96 -11.64 8.92
C SER A 47 -0.50 -11.95 8.61
N GLY A 48 -0.82 -12.50 7.43
CA GLY A 48 -2.18 -12.87 7.05
C GLY A 48 -3.07 -11.70 6.66
N VAL A 49 -2.48 -10.59 6.19
CA VAL A 49 -3.23 -9.47 5.60
C VAL A 49 -3.78 -9.90 4.25
N ASP A 50 -5.08 -9.73 4.03
CA ASP A 50 -5.72 -10.07 2.76
C ASP A 50 -5.55 -8.97 1.71
N LEU A 51 -5.66 -7.71 2.12
CA LEU A 51 -5.48 -6.56 1.24
C LEU A 51 -4.69 -5.47 1.94
N GLN A 52 -3.61 -5.01 1.28
CA GLN A 52 -2.92 -3.78 1.65
C GLN A 52 -3.14 -2.71 0.57
N VAL A 53 -3.52 -1.50 0.98
CA VAL A 53 -3.57 -0.33 0.11
C VAL A 53 -2.56 0.70 0.58
N SER A 54 -1.83 1.25 -0.39
CA SER A 54 -0.72 2.19 -0.17
C SER A 54 -0.74 3.30 -1.22
N GLY A 55 0.04 4.34 -0.97
CA GLY A 55 0.27 5.44 -1.89
C GLY A 55 1.74 5.83 -1.90
N HIS A 56 2.05 7.07 -1.49
CA HIS A 56 3.38 7.63 -1.28
C HIS A 56 4.23 7.82 -2.54
N THR A 57 4.31 6.84 -3.41
CA THR A 57 5.24 6.82 -4.54
C THR A 57 4.91 7.85 -5.61
N HIS A 58 3.63 8.25 -5.68
CA HIS A 58 3.06 9.08 -6.76
C HIS A 58 3.41 8.55 -8.17
N HIS A 59 3.81 7.27 -8.26
CA HIS A 59 4.39 6.66 -9.47
C HIS A 59 5.51 7.52 -10.06
N GLY A 60 6.39 8.05 -9.18
CA GLY A 60 7.49 8.94 -9.55
C GLY A 60 7.05 10.35 -9.95
N GLN A 61 5.76 10.63 -10.12
CA GLN A 61 5.12 11.90 -10.52
C GLN A 61 5.69 12.54 -11.78
N ILE A 62 7.02 12.62 -11.95
CA ILE A 62 7.72 13.28 -13.06
C ILE A 62 8.66 12.26 -13.69
N TRP A 63 8.44 11.96 -14.98
CA TRP A 63 9.38 11.13 -15.74
C TRP A 63 10.78 11.82 -15.79
N PRO A 64 11.89 11.10 -15.59
CA PRO A 64 12.01 9.64 -15.49
C PRO A 64 12.00 9.08 -14.04
N LEU A 65 11.52 9.83 -13.03
CA LEU A 65 11.51 9.37 -11.63
C LEU A 65 10.63 8.13 -11.41
N SER A 66 9.70 7.83 -12.32
CA SER A 66 8.95 6.56 -12.28
C SER A 66 9.87 5.34 -12.36
N LEU A 67 10.95 5.42 -13.15
CA LEU A 67 11.96 4.36 -13.23
C LEU A 67 12.68 4.15 -11.89
N LEU A 68 12.91 5.24 -11.15
CA LEU A 68 13.51 5.17 -9.83
C LEU A 68 12.55 4.53 -8.82
N THR A 69 11.28 4.93 -8.81
CA THR A 69 10.28 4.30 -7.91
C THR A 69 10.06 2.83 -8.23
N ASP A 70 10.07 2.43 -9.50
CA ASP A 70 9.97 1.04 -9.94
C ASP A 70 11.18 0.20 -9.49
N HIS A 71 12.33 0.84 -9.32
CA HIS A 71 13.53 0.18 -8.79
C HIS A 71 13.53 0.09 -7.25
N LEU A 72 13.01 1.11 -6.58
CA LEU A 72 13.05 1.20 -5.10
C LEU A 72 11.96 0.41 -4.40
N PHE A 73 10.82 0.20 -5.05
CA PHE A 73 9.66 -0.48 -4.46
C PHE A 73 9.34 -1.77 -5.21
N GLU A 74 9.00 -2.80 -4.48
CA GLU A 74 8.52 -4.06 -5.08
C GLU A 74 7.24 -3.85 -5.90
N VAL A 75 6.40 -2.90 -5.49
CA VAL A 75 5.26 -2.36 -6.23
C VAL A 75 5.28 -0.86 -6.06
N SER A 76 5.58 -0.13 -7.13
CA SER A 76 5.56 1.33 -7.12
C SER A 76 4.19 1.90 -7.46
N HIS A 77 3.38 1.15 -8.24
CA HIS A 77 2.05 1.54 -8.70
C HIS A 77 1.26 0.32 -9.16
N GLY A 78 -0.05 0.39 -8.98
CA GLY A 78 -0.99 -0.63 -9.46
C GLY A 78 -1.13 -1.82 -8.52
N TYR A 79 -1.66 -2.90 -9.07
CA TYR A 79 -2.02 -4.11 -8.34
C TYR A 79 -0.93 -5.18 -8.42
N LYS A 80 -0.73 -5.87 -7.29
CA LYS A 80 0.06 -7.10 -7.21
C LYS A 80 -0.60 -8.09 -6.26
N ARG A 81 -0.56 -9.37 -6.63
CA ARG A 81 -0.85 -10.48 -5.72
C ARG A 81 0.46 -11.12 -5.27
N LYS A 82 0.57 -11.43 -3.97
CA LYS A 82 1.69 -12.13 -3.38
C LYS A 82 1.13 -13.17 -2.41
N GLY A 83 1.31 -14.45 -2.72
CA GLY A 83 0.67 -15.53 -2.00
C GLY A 83 -0.86 -15.40 -1.99
N LYS A 84 -1.44 -15.27 -0.79
CA LYS A 84 -2.87 -15.02 -0.59
C LYS A 84 -3.21 -13.53 -0.46
N SER A 85 -2.21 -12.68 -0.30
CA SER A 85 -2.37 -11.25 -0.06
C SER A 85 -2.44 -10.45 -1.37
N HIS A 86 -3.27 -9.42 -1.36
CA HIS A 86 -3.46 -8.49 -2.45
C HIS A 86 -2.89 -7.12 -2.08
N PHE A 87 -2.20 -6.49 -3.01
CA PHE A 87 -1.57 -5.19 -2.80
C PHE A 87 -2.02 -4.23 -3.89
N TYR A 88 -2.36 -3.01 -3.50
CA TYR A 88 -2.59 -1.92 -4.44
C TYR A 88 -1.85 -0.67 -4.00
N VAL A 89 -1.06 -0.10 -4.90
CA VAL A 89 -0.34 1.16 -4.69
C VAL A 89 -0.89 2.21 -5.64
N SER A 90 -1.50 3.26 -5.07
CA SER A 90 -2.08 4.35 -5.85
C SER A 90 -1.04 5.42 -6.18
N SER A 91 -1.14 5.99 -7.39
CA SER A 91 -0.41 7.20 -7.76
C SER A 91 -0.98 8.47 -7.11
N GLY A 92 -2.13 8.36 -6.44
CA GLY A 92 -2.79 9.44 -5.69
C GLY A 92 -3.50 10.47 -6.57
N LEU A 93 -4.41 11.22 -5.95
CA LEU A 93 -5.12 12.34 -6.58
C LEU A 93 -4.29 13.61 -6.59
N SER A 94 -3.56 13.86 -5.49
CA SER A 94 -2.79 15.09 -5.28
C SER A 94 -1.41 15.03 -5.92
N LEU A 95 -0.74 16.17 -5.88
CA LEU A 95 0.64 16.34 -6.32
C LEU A 95 1.57 16.37 -5.09
N TRP A 96 2.81 15.99 -5.30
CA TRP A 96 3.88 16.14 -4.33
C TRP A 96 4.95 17.07 -4.89
N GLY A 97 5.36 18.07 -4.10
CA GLY A 97 6.38 19.05 -4.56
C GLY A 97 5.90 19.91 -5.74
N PRO A 98 6.46 19.75 -6.95
CA PRO A 98 6.07 20.55 -8.11
C PRO A 98 4.58 20.35 -8.46
N PRO A 99 3.86 21.42 -8.86
CA PRO A 99 2.42 21.37 -9.10
C PRO A 99 2.07 20.82 -10.50
N PHE A 100 2.78 19.78 -10.95
CA PHE A 100 2.55 19.13 -12.25
C PHE A 100 3.00 17.67 -12.24
N ARG A 101 2.51 16.89 -13.21
CA ARG A 101 2.95 15.53 -13.52
C ARG A 101 3.47 15.44 -14.95
N ILE A 102 4.46 14.59 -15.17
CA ILE A 102 4.99 14.25 -16.51
C ILE A 102 5.14 12.74 -16.59
N GLY A 103 4.45 12.12 -17.56
CA GLY A 103 4.52 10.67 -17.79
C GLY A 103 3.73 9.83 -16.80
N THR A 104 3.07 10.46 -15.81
CA THR A 104 2.18 9.78 -14.84
C THR A 104 0.85 10.52 -14.74
N ARG A 105 -0.18 9.88 -14.16
CA ARG A 105 -1.51 10.48 -13.99
C ARG A 105 -1.97 10.38 -12.55
N SER A 106 -2.77 11.35 -12.12
CA SER A 106 -3.56 11.23 -10.89
C SER A 106 -4.66 10.19 -11.08
N GLU A 107 -5.00 9.46 -10.01
CA GLU A 107 -6.04 8.45 -10.08
C GLU A 107 -6.91 8.43 -8.84
N LEU A 108 -8.16 8.08 -9.03
CA LEU A 108 -9.09 7.60 -8.01
C LEU A 108 -9.33 6.10 -8.28
N VAL A 109 -9.11 5.28 -7.27
CA VAL A 109 -9.18 3.82 -7.39
C VAL A 109 -10.45 3.31 -6.75
N ILE A 110 -11.20 2.47 -7.48
CA ILE A 110 -12.35 1.73 -6.96
C ILE A 110 -11.95 0.25 -6.95
N LEU A 111 -11.88 -0.33 -5.75
CA LEU A 111 -11.61 -1.75 -5.56
C LEU A 111 -12.94 -2.49 -5.32
N ASN A 112 -13.31 -3.37 -6.26
CA ASN A 112 -14.45 -4.28 -6.08
C ASN A 112 -13.92 -5.57 -5.45
N ILE A 113 -14.36 -5.86 -4.22
CA ILE A 113 -13.88 -6.99 -3.44
C ILE A 113 -15.00 -8.02 -3.32
N GLN A 114 -14.70 -9.25 -3.70
CA GLN A 114 -15.60 -10.39 -3.57
C GLN A 114 -14.99 -11.39 -2.60
N PHE A 115 -15.79 -11.86 -1.67
CA PHE A 115 -15.42 -12.92 -0.73
C PHE A 115 -16.05 -14.23 -1.20
N ASN A 116 -15.22 -15.24 -1.32
CA ASN A 116 -15.65 -16.61 -1.69
C ASN A 116 -15.77 -17.48 -0.44
#